data_4662fc17a463527847e3a5c82b961ff1
#
_entry.id   4662fc17a463527847e3a5c82b961ff1
#
_cell.length_a   1.000
_cell.length_b   1.000
_cell.length_c   1.000
_cell.angle_alpha   90.00
_cell.angle_beta   90.00
_cell.angle_gamma   90.00
#
_symmetry.space_group_name_H-M   'P 1'
#
loop_
_entity.id
_entity.type
_entity.pdbx_description
1 polymer ?
#
loop_
_entity_poly.entity_id
_entity_poly.type
_entity_poly.pdbx_seq_one_letter_code
_entity_poly.pdbx_strand_id
1 'polypeptide(L)'
;MKKRLGKGLSALIDDIDDSMNFDEKDQNYLIPTEKIKITNIQARKNFNNETLKELAESIKKHGIVQPILVRKSKNKSNYELIAGERRFRAAKIIKLNKIPSIVIDIDDKKAFEIGLIENLQREDLSPIEEGEGYKRLMEEFNYTQEQLASIISKSRSHIANLLRITTLPDEIKKFILNGSLTLGHARPLVGYINAISLAKRIVKEGLTVRHVEKLCESDKENNFNLKIKTTEKDADTSLLEKELSLKLGMKLLINDKNNKGNIKIEYKNADQREKIINILKGD
;
A
#
# COMPACT_ATOMS: atom_id res chain seq x y z
N MET A 1 -0.07 16.37 -35.02
CA MET A 1 0.83 15.66 -34.10
C MET A 1 0.20 15.69 -32.70
N LYS A 2 -0.43 14.60 -32.27
CA LYS A 2 -1.04 14.49 -30.89
C LYS A 2 0.09 14.49 -29.86
N LYS A 3 0.22 15.55 -29.07
CA LYS A 3 1.18 15.66 -27.96
C LYS A 3 0.71 14.75 -26.82
N ARG A 4 1.49 13.73 -26.50
CA ARG A 4 1.19 12.72 -25.49
C ARG A 4 1.34 13.31 -24.09
N LEU A 5 0.24 13.53 -23.38
CA LEU A 5 0.21 13.54 -21.92
C LEU A 5 0.58 12.12 -21.42
N GLY A 6 1.10 12.00 -20.18
CA GLY A 6 1.43 10.69 -19.61
C GLY A 6 0.19 9.78 -19.62
N LYS A 7 0.39 8.49 -19.93
CA LYS A 7 -0.71 7.51 -20.19
C LYS A 7 -1.79 7.47 -19.10
N GLY A 8 -1.46 7.71 -17.82
CA GLY A 8 -2.45 7.68 -16.74
C GLY A 8 -3.30 8.96 -16.64
N LEU A 9 -2.70 10.13 -16.90
CA LEU A 9 -3.43 11.40 -16.93
C LEU A 9 -4.35 11.49 -18.16
N SER A 10 -3.93 10.90 -19.28
CA SER A 10 -4.72 10.77 -20.50
C SER A 10 -5.97 9.93 -20.28
N ALA A 11 -5.86 8.79 -19.58
CA ALA A 11 -7.01 7.95 -19.28
C ALA A 11 -8.05 8.64 -18.37
N LEU A 12 -7.60 9.46 -17.41
CA LEU A 12 -8.51 10.24 -16.56
C LEU A 12 -9.16 11.42 -17.27
N ILE A 13 -8.47 11.97 -18.25
CA ILE A 13 -9.03 13.03 -19.10
C ILE A 13 -9.98 12.41 -20.12
N ASP A 14 -9.68 11.22 -20.64
CA ASP A 14 -10.55 10.49 -21.57
C ASP A 14 -11.86 10.04 -20.87
N ASP A 15 -11.85 9.67 -19.56
CA ASP A 15 -13.07 9.41 -18.75
C ASP A 15 -13.88 10.70 -18.47
N ILE A 16 -13.24 11.87 -18.52
CA ILE A 16 -13.89 13.18 -18.49
C ILE A 16 -14.49 13.51 -19.86
N ASP A 17 -13.89 13.00 -20.94
CA ASP A 17 -14.31 13.19 -22.34
C ASP A 17 -15.66 12.52 -22.66
N ASP A 18 -15.95 11.36 -22.06
CA ASP A 18 -17.24 10.68 -22.24
C ASP A 18 -18.42 11.39 -21.52
N SER A 19 -18.14 12.28 -20.57
CA SER A 19 -19.17 13.04 -19.84
C SER A 19 -19.25 14.54 -20.20
N MET A 20 -18.26 15.06 -20.91
CA MET A 20 -18.24 16.44 -21.41
C MET A 20 -17.72 16.44 -22.86
N ASN A 21 -18.55 16.90 -23.78
CA ASN A 21 -18.11 17.26 -25.12
C ASN A 21 -16.92 18.23 -25.01
N PHE A 22 -15.71 17.72 -25.20
CA PHE A 22 -14.55 18.55 -25.50
C PHE A 22 -14.78 19.15 -26.89
N ASP A 23 -15.50 20.27 -26.94
CA ASP A 23 -15.38 21.12 -28.09
C ASP A 23 -13.91 21.41 -28.36
N GLU A 24 -13.49 21.37 -29.63
CA GLU A 24 -12.13 21.61 -30.14
C GLU A 24 -11.49 22.96 -29.70
N LYS A 25 -11.90 23.53 -28.57
CA LYS A 25 -11.48 24.80 -27.99
C LYS A 25 -10.61 24.66 -26.74
N ASP A 26 -9.90 23.54 -26.56
CA ASP A 26 -8.82 23.49 -25.56
C ASP A 26 -7.69 24.41 -25.96
N GLN A 27 -7.97 25.69 -25.83
CA GLN A 27 -7.02 26.76 -26.10
C GLN A 27 -5.96 26.74 -24.99
N ASN A 28 -4.71 26.49 -25.36
CA ASN A 28 -3.58 26.81 -24.53
C ASN A 28 -3.64 28.30 -24.17
N TYR A 29 -4.17 28.62 -23.03
CA TYR A 29 -4.25 30.00 -22.56
C TYR A 29 -2.89 30.45 -22.02
N LEU A 30 -2.42 31.59 -22.47
CA LEU A 30 -1.28 32.28 -21.85
C LEU A 30 -1.77 33.05 -20.63
N ILE A 31 -1.67 32.42 -19.45
CA ILE A 31 -2.16 32.99 -18.20
C ILE A 31 -1.04 33.78 -17.51
N PRO A 32 -1.32 35.01 -17.00
CA PRO A 32 -0.35 35.76 -16.21
C PRO A 32 0.10 34.96 -15.00
N THR A 33 1.41 34.85 -14.76
CA THR A 33 2.00 34.07 -13.66
C THR A 33 1.50 34.51 -12.29
N GLU A 34 1.21 35.81 -12.14
CA GLU A 34 0.69 36.41 -10.89
C GLU A 34 -0.72 35.96 -10.54
N LYS A 35 -1.54 35.57 -11.53
CA LYS A 35 -2.90 35.10 -11.33
C LYS A 35 -2.98 33.63 -10.93
N ILE A 36 -1.87 32.90 -10.96
CA ILE A 36 -1.83 31.47 -10.63
C ILE A 36 -1.37 31.30 -9.19
N LYS A 37 -2.19 30.62 -8.38
CA LYS A 37 -1.89 30.28 -6.98
C LYS A 37 -1.64 28.77 -6.84
N ILE A 38 -0.66 28.44 -6.00
CA ILE A 38 -0.42 27.04 -5.59
C ILE A 38 -1.40 26.74 -4.45
N THR A 39 -2.17 25.66 -4.60
CA THR A 39 -3.06 25.18 -3.52
C THR A 39 -2.28 24.22 -2.62
N ASN A 40 -2.60 24.19 -1.32
CA ASN A 40 -1.95 23.32 -0.32
C ASN A 40 -2.12 21.80 -0.59
N ILE A 41 -2.78 21.44 -1.66
CA ILE A 41 -3.02 20.06 -2.12
C ILE A 41 -1.71 19.38 -2.58
N GLN A 42 -0.71 20.18 -2.99
CA GLN A 42 0.57 19.70 -3.52
C GLN A 42 1.65 19.74 -2.44
N ALA A 43 1.74 18.68 -1.67
CA ALA A 43 2.68 18.57 -0.55
C ALA A 43 4.08 18.06 -0.97
N ARG A 44 4.71 18.66 -1.98
CA ARG A 44 6.14 18.40 -2.20
C ARG A 44 6.96 19.17 -1.17
N LYS A 45 7.43 18.49 -0.11
CA LYS A 45 8.20 19.12 0.98
C LYS A 45 9.66 19.41 0.61
N ASN A 46 10.25 18.64 -0.32
CA ASN A 46 11.65 18.78 -0.69
C ASN A 46 11.81 19.00 -2.19
N PHE A 47 12.26 20.19 -2.58
CA PHE A 47 12.70 20.49 -3.93
C PHE A 47 14.22 20.54 -3.95
N ASN A 48 14.87 19.76 -4.81
CA ASN A 48 16.28 19.98 -5.10
C ASN A 48 16.42 21.27 -5.91
N ASN A 49 17.05 22.28 -5.31
CA ASN A 49 17.22 23.61 -5.89
C ASN A 49 18.07 23.57 -7.20
N GLU A 50 18.99 22.62 -7.34
CA GLU A 50 19.83 22.48 -8.52
C GLU A 50 19.00 22.05 -9.73
N THR A 51 18.21 20.98 -9.61
CA THR A 51 17.36 20.49 -10.69
C THR A 51 16.26 21.48 -11.07
N LEU A 52 15.85 22.37 -10.14
CA LEU A 52 14.89 23.42 -10.44
C LEU A 52 15.54 24.56 -11.24
N LYS A 53 16.79 24.90 -10.97
CA LYS A 53 17.57 25.88 -11.74
C LYS A 53 17.83 25.40 -13.17
N GLU A 54 18.24 24.12 -13.33
CA GLU A 54 18.41 23.52 -14.66
C GLU A 54 17.14 23.59 -15.50
N LEU A 55 15.98 23.27 -14.88
CA LEU A 55 14.69 23.40 -15.54
C LEU A 55 14.38 24.86 -15.91
N ALA A 56 14.71 25.82 -15.05
CA ALA A 56 14.51 27.24 -15.29
C ALA A 56 15.35 27.72 -16.48
N GLU A 57 16.61 27.27 -16.60
CA GLU A 57 17.46 27.57 -17.75
C GLU A 57 16.94 26.95 -19.07
N SER A 58 16.46 25.72 -18.99
CA SER A 58 15.81 25.04 -20.11
C SER A 58 14.57 25.81 -20.59
N ILE A 59 13.71 26.23 -19.64
CA ILE A 59 12.52 27.03 -19.96
C ILE A 59 12.89 28.40 -20.56
N LYS A 60 13.97 28.99 -20.10
CA LYS A 60 14.47 30.26 -20.66
C LYS A 60 14.90 30.13 -22.13
N LYS A 61 15.47 28.97 -22.49
CA LYS A 61 15.97 28.71 -23.88
C LYS A 61 14.85 28.25 -24.82
N HIS A 62 13.97 27.36 -24.37
CA HIS A 62 13.02 26.66 -25.24
C HIS A 62 11.56 27.01 -24.96
N GLY A 63 11.29 27.83 -23.94
CA GLY A 63 9.93 28.05 -23.42
C GLY A 63 9.37 26.83 -22.67
N ILE A 64 8.13 26.94 -22.26
CA ILE A 64 7.40 25.84 -21.66
C ILE A 64 6.74 25.01 -22.76
N VAL A 65 7.33 23.86 -23.07
CA VAL A 65 6.86 22.97 -24.16
C VAL A 65 5.55 22.26 -23.74
N GLN A 66 5.43 21.85 -22.48
CA GLN A 66 4.25 21.20 -21.95
C GLN A 66 3.50 22.17 -21.00
N PRO A 67 2.25 22.53 -21.29
CA PRO A 67 1.49 23.48 -20.48
C PRO A 67 1.27 22.95 -19.06
N ILE A 68 1.04 23.86 -18.12
CA ILE A 68 0.59 23.53 -16.77
C ILE A 68 -0.93 23.35 -16.75
N LEU A 69 -1.44 22.58 -15.79
CA LEU A 69 -2.87 22.36 -15.61
C LEU A 69 -3.39 23.23 -14.48
N VAL A 70 -4.42 24.05 -14.77
CA VAL A 70 -5.02 24.96 -13.81
C VAL A 70 -6.53 24.89 -13.87
N ARG A 71 -7.20 25.31 -12.78
CA ARG A 71 -8.64 25.57 -12.76
C ARG A 71 -8.95 26.99 -12.36
N LYS A 72 -10.13 27.45 -12.64
CA LYS A 72 -10.60 28.74 -12.14
C LYS A 72 -10.81 28.68 -10.63
N SER A 73 -10.26 29.65 -9.89
CA SER A 73 -10.56 29.81 -8.45
C SER A 73 -12.02 30.22 -8.23
N LYS A 74 -12.58 29.95 -7.05
CA LYS A 74 -13.93 30.37 -6.66
C LYS A 74 -14.19 31.85 -6.92
N ASN A 75 -13.18 32.70 -6.79
CA ASN A 75 -13.27 34.14 -7.05
C ASN A 75 -13.18 34.54 -8.54
N LYS A 76 -13.16 33.56 -9.47
CA LYS A 76 -13.10 33.74 -10.95
C LYS A 76 -11.98 34.64 -11.48
N SER A 77 -11.25 35.38 -10.63
CA SER A 77 -10.17 36.30 -11.00
C SER A 77 -8.80 35.65 -11.03
N ASN A 78 -8.63 34.49 -10.35
CA ASN A 78 -7.38 33.76 -10.19
C ASN A 78 -7.54 32.31 -10.66
N TYR A 79 -6.42 31.67 -10.86
CA TYR A 79 -6.34 30.28 -11.23
C TYR A 79 -5.63 29.49 -10.13
N GLU A 80 -6.03 28.26 -9.92
CA GLU A 80 -5.39 27.33 -8.99
C GLU A 80 -4.65 26.26 -9.75
N LEU A 81 -3.38 26.07 -9.39
CA LEU A 81 -2.50 25.09 -10.02
C LEU A 81 -2.90 23.69 -9.57
N ILE A 82 -3.20 22.79 -10.54
CA ILE A 82 -3.53 21.39 -10.30
C ILE A 82 -2.31 20.50 -10.55
N ALA A 83 -1.62 20.70 -11.69
CA ALA A 83 -0.42 19.93 -12.04
C ALA A 83 0.64 20.81 -12.72
N GLY A 84 1.92 20.41 -12.59
CA GLY A 84 3.04 21.12 -13.19
C GLY A 84 3.74 22.12 -12.27
N GLU A 85 3.77 21.87 -10.95
CA GLU A 85 4.38 22.77 -9.95
C GLU A 85 5.84 23.10 -10.25
N ARG A 86 6.66 22.14 -10.69
CA ARG A 86 8.07 22.39 -11.05
C ARG A 86 8.19 23.42 -12.18
N ARG A 87 7.36 23.29 -13.21
CA ARG A 87 7.32 24.24 -14.36
C ARG A 87 6.88 25.62 -13.92
N PHE A 88 5.87 25.72 -13.07
CA PHE A 88 5.40 26.97 -12.52
C PHE A 88 6.46 27.65 -11.64
N ARG A 89 7.15 26.91 -10.76
CA ARG A 89 8.22 27.47 -9.92
C ARG A 89 9.42 27.91 -10.75
N ALA A 90 9.82 27.10 -11.72
CA ALA A 90 10.90 27.46 -12.65
C ALA A 90 10.56 28.74 -13.45
N ALA A 91 9.32 28.86 -13.92
CA ALA A 91 8.84 30.07 -14.60
C ALA A 91 8.88 31.32 -13.70
N LYS A 92 8.57 31.16 -12.40
CA LYS A 92 8.73 32.25 -11.41
C LYS A 92 10.18 32.66 -11.20
N ILE A 93 11.12 31.72 -11.16
CA ILE A 93 12.56 32.00 -11.02
C ILE A 93 13.04 32.90 -12.18
N ILE A 94 12.64 32.59 -13.40
CA ILE A 94 13.02 33.39 -14.58
C ILE A 94 12.10 34.59 -14.83
N LYS A 95 11.18 34.90 -13.91
CA LYS A 95 10.22 36.00 -13.99
C LYS A 95 9.40 36.01 -15.30
N LEU A 96 8.94 34.85 -15.75
CA LEU A 96 8.12 34.73 -16.93
C LEU A 96 6.73 35.35 -16.68
N ASN A 97 6.34 36.33 -17.51
CA ASN A 97 5.09 37.08 -17.34
C ASN A 97 3.84 36.22 -17.56
N LYS A 98 3.87 35.29 -18.52
CA LYS A 98 2.72 34.44 -18.88
C LYS A 98 3.17 33.00 -19.06
N ILE A 99 2.34 32.05 -18.67
CA ILE A 99 2.62 30.63 -18.73
C ILE A 99 1.56 29.92 -19.58
N PRO A 100 1.96 29.07 -20.55
CA PRO A 100 1.02 28.21 -21.27
C PRO A 100 0.31 27.28 -20.28
N SER A 101 -1.02 27.35 -20.27
CA SER A 101 -1.84 26.66 -19.28
C SER A 101 -3.09 26.08 -19.94
N ILE A 102 -3.48 24.89 -19.52
CA ILE A 102 -4.78 24.29 -19.84
C ILE A 102 -5.71 24.60 -18.67
N VAL A 103 -6.85 25.22 -18.97
CA VAL A 103 -7.87 25.53 -17.95
C VAL A 103 -8.95 24.47 -18.00
N ILE A 104 -9.13 23.77 -16.89
CA ILE A 104 -10.19 22.78 -16.72
C ILE A 104 -11.25 23.32 -15.74
N ASP A 105 -12.50 22.98 -16.00
CA ASP A 105 -13.62 23.36 -15.12
C ASP A 105 -14.03 22.12 -14.31
N ILE A 106 -13.45 22.01 -13.11
CA ILE A 106 -13.65 20.89 -12.21
C ILE A 106 -13.85 21.37 -10.78
N ASP A 107 -14.57 20.60 -9.99
CA ASP A 107 -14.80 20.86 -8.58
C ASP A 107 -13.55 20.60 -7.71
N ASP A 108 -13.65 20.97 -6.42
CA ASP A 108 -12.54 20.80 -5.47
C ASP A 108 -12.16 19.33 -5.29
N LYS A 109 -13.13 18.42 -5.30
CA LYS A 109 -12.92 16.99 -5.11
C LYS A 109 -12.16 16.38 -6.28
N LYS A 110 -12.56 16.69 -7.51
CA LYS A 110 -11.91 16.18 -8.73
C LYS A 110 -10.51 16.78 -8.91
N ALA A 111 -10.33 18.06 -8.56
CA ALA A 111 -9.01 18.70 -8.58
C ALA A 111 -8.03 18.03 -7.60
N PHE A 112 -8.52 17.70 -6.40
CA PHE A 112 -7.74 16.97 -5.40
C PHE A 112 -7.37 15.55 -5.87
N GLU A 113 -8.32 14.84 -6.45
CA GLU A 113 -8.12 13.51 -7.03
C GLU A 113 -7.00 13.51 -8.10
N ILE A 114 -7.09 14.41 -9.08
CA ILE A 114 -6.08 14.54 -10.15
C ILE A 114 -4.70 14.86 -9.57
N GLY A 115 -4.64 15.79 -8.62
CA GLY A 115 -3.39 16.15 -7.96
C GLY A 115 -2.77 14.99 -7.17
N LEU A 116 -3.59 14.16 -6.53
CA LEU A 116 -3.12 12.98 -5.79
C LEU A 116 -2.61 11.90 -6.74
N ILE A 117 -3.30 11.65 -7.86
CA ILE A 117 -2.87 10.69 -8.88
C ILE A 117 -1.58 11.14 -9.57
N GLU A 118 -1.46 12.44 -9.92
CA GLU A 118 -0.21 12.98 -10.47
C GLU A 118 0.96 12.77 -9.51
N ASN A 119 0.74 13.04 -8.22
CA ASN A 119 1.77 12.84 -7.21
C ASN A 119 2.18 11.35 -7.09
N LEU A 120 1.24 10.41 -7.21
CA LEU A 120 1.51 8.97 -7.18
C LEU A 120 2.24 8.43 -8.42
N GLN A 121 2.20 9.14 -9.54
CA GLN A 121 2.92 8.78 -10.77
C GLN A 121 4.40 9.20 -10.74
N ARG A 122 4.88 9.76 -9.63
CA ARG A 122 6.28 10.16 -9.48
C ARG A 122 7.17 8.94 -9.22
N GLU A 123 8.35 8.94 -9.80
CA GLU A 123 9.34 7.86 -9.67
C GLU A 123 10.11 7.90 -8.34
N ASP A 124 10.05 9.03 -7.60
CA ASP A 124 10.85 9.27 -6.39
C ASP A 124 10.08 9.05 -5.07
N LEU A 125 8.89 8.42 -5.13
CA LEU A 125 8.11 8.11 -3.93
C LEU A 125 8.69 6.92 -3.16
N SER A 126 8.73 7.05 -1.85
CA SER A 126 8.96 5.89 -1.00
C SER A 126 7.77 4.92 -1.03
N PRO A 127 7.99 3.62 -0.82
CA PRO A 127 6.90 2.65 -0.77
C PRO A 127 5.82 2.94 0.28
N ILE A 128 6.19 3.64 1.35
CA ILE A 128 5.24 4.05 2.39
C ILE A 128 4.35 5.19 1.89
N GLU A 129 4.94 6.23 1.28
CA GLU A 129 4.20 7.35 0.70
C GLU A 129 3.28 6.88 -0.42
N GLU A 130 3.75 5.97 -1.28
CA GLU A 130 2.96 5.37 -2.35
C GLU A 130 1.75 4.61 -1.79
N GLY A 131 1.95 3.78 -0.76
CA GLY A 131 0.88 3.04 -0.08
C GLY A 131 -0.12 3.95 0.63
N GLU A 132 0.33 5.03 1.28
CA GLU A 132 -0.54 6.02 1.91
C GLU A 132 -1.36 6.80 0.88
N GLY A 133 -0.79 7.11 -0.27
CA GLY A 133 -1.51 7.71 -1.38
C GLY A 133 -2.62 6.80 -1.92
N TYR A 134 -2.34 5.49 -2.10
CA TYR A 134 -3.36 4.51 -2.49
C TYR A 134 -4.49 4.43 -1.47
N LYS A 135 -4.14 4.41 -0.17
CA LYS A 135 -5.12 4.38 0.90
C LYS A 135 -6.05 5.58 0.85
N ARG A 136 -5.51 6.79 0.65
CA ARG A 136 -6.31 8.01 0.50
C ARG A 136 -7.25 7.96 -0.70
N LEU A 137 -6.78 7.50 -1.87
CA LEU A 137 -7.63 7.37 -3.04
C LEU A 137 -8.80 6.40 -2.80
N MET A 138 -8.57 5.31 -2.08
CA MET A 138 -9.63 4.37 -1.73
C MET A 138 -10.63 4.96 -0.73
N GLU A 139 -10.15 5.66 0.30
CA GLU A 139 -10.99 6.19 1.39
C GLU A 139 -11.78 7.44 0.97
N GLU A 140 -11.15 8.38 0.21
CA GLU A 140 -11.77 9.64 -0.14
C GLU A 140 -12.58 9.60 -1.45
N PHE A 141 -12.18 8.71 -2.38
CA PHE A 141 -12.78 8.61 -3.72
C PHE A 141 -13.45 7.26 -4.00
N ASN A 142 -13.46 6.33 -3.04
CA ASN A 142 -14.06 5.00 -3.15
C ASN A 142 -13.49 4.13 -4.29
N TYR A 143 -12.22 4.34 -4.65
CA TYR A 143 -11.58 3.49 -5.64
C TYR A 143 -11.36 2.07 -5.14
N THR A 144 -11.62 1.09 -5.98
CA THR A 144 -11.20 -0.29 -5.75
C THR A 144 -9.71 -0.47 -6.09
N GLN A 145 -9.09 -1.51 -5.55
CA GLN A 145 -7.68 -1.83 -5.89
C GLN A 145 -7.50 -2.11 -7.40
N GLU A 146 -8.51 -2.63 -8.07
CA GLU A 146 -8.50 -2.89 -9.51
C GLU A 146 -8.52 -1.62 -10.34
N GLN A 147 -9.40 -0.68 -9.98
CA GLN A 147 -9.47 0.63 -10.62
C GLN A 147 -8.15 1.40 -10.45
N LEU A 148 -7.59 1.42 -9.23
CA LEU A 148 -6.27 2.04 -8.99
C LEU A 148 -5.17 1.39 -9.81
N ALA A 149 -5.16 0.05 -9.93
CA ALA A 149 -4.19 -0.69 -10.73
C ALA A 149 -4.22 -0.25 -12.20
N SER A 150 -5.42 -0.06 -12.76
CA SER A 150 -5.63 0.43 -14.13
C SER A 150 -5.13 1.86 -14.29
N ILE A 151 -5.55 2.79 -13.41
CA ILE A 151 -5.23 4.23 -13.50
C ILE A 151 -3.72 4.47 -13.37
N ILE A 152 -3.06 3.78 -12.41
CA ILE A 152 -1.64 4.01 -12.10
C ILE A 152 -0.72 3.10 -12.93
N SER A 153 -1.27 2.20 -13.74
CA SER A 153 -0.51 1.22 -14.53
C SER A 153 0.39 0.33 -13.68
N LYS A 154 -0.10 -0.09 -12.51
CA LYS A 154 0.56 -1.04 -11.60
C LYS A 154 -0.29 -2.31 -11.46
N SER A 155 0.31 -3.40 -10.99
CA SER A 155 -0.47 -4.62 -10.71
C SER A 155 -1.33 -4.46 -9.45
N ARG A 156 -2.52 -5.07 -9.42
CA ARG A 156 -3.37 -5.14 -8.21
C ARG A 156 -2.60 -5.71 -7.01
N SER A 157 -1.75 -6.71 -7.24
CA SER A 157 -0.92 -7.31 -6.19
C SER A 157 0.10 -6.33 -5.62
N HIS A 158 0.67 -5.43 -6.43
CA HIS A 158 1.56 -4.36 -5.97
C HIS A 158 0.83 -3.42 -5.02
N ILE A 159 -0.35 -2.92 -5.41
CA ILE A 159 -1.18 -2.04 -4.59
C ILE A 159 -1.57 -2.72 -3.26
N ALA A 160 -2.08 -3.96 -3.34
CA ALA A 160 -2.45 -4.72 -2.15
C ALA A 160 -1.28 -4.91 -1.16
N ASN A 161 -0.07 -5.17 -1.67
CA ASN A 161 1.12 -5.31 -0.84
C ASN A 161 1.50 -4.00 -0.16
N LEU A 162 1.47 -2.87 -0.86
CA LEU A 162 1.80 -1.57 -0.27
C LEU A 162 0.75 -1.15 0.76
N LEU A 163 -0.54 -1.33 0.48
CA LEU A 163 -1.61 -1.10 1.45
C LEU A 163 -1.43 -1.91 2.73
N ARG A 164 -1.02 -3.17 2.62
CA ARG A 164 -0.70 -3.98 3.81
C ARG A 164 0.48 -3.44 4.60
N ILE A 165 1.51 -2.93 3.93
CA ILE A 165 2.69 -2.36 4.58
C ILE A 165 2.36 -1.07 5.32
N THR A 166 1.40 -0.26 4.87
CA THR A 166 0.97 0.94 5.59
C THR A 166 0.36 0.64 6.97
N THR A 167 -0.11 -0.60 7.20
CA THR A 167 -0.64 -1.01 8.51
C THR A 167 0.43 -1.36 9.54
N LEU A 168 1.70 -1.43 9.14
CA LEU A 168 2.81 -1.73 10.04
C LEU A 168 3.07 -0.57 11.03
N PRO A 169 3.57 -0.87 12.24
CA PRO A 169 4.00 0.14 13.20
C PRO A 169 5.04 1.10 12.62
N ASP A 170 5.02 2.36 13.07
CA ASP A 170 5.89 3.41 12.55
C ASP A 170 7.38 3.11 12.70
N GLU A 171 7.76 2.34 13.73
CA GLU A 171 9.14 1.91 13.93
C GLU A 171 9.62 1.02 12.78
N ILE A 172 8.78 0.12 12.27
CA ILE A 172 9.10 -0.74 11.12
C ILE A 172 9.10 0.07 9.83
N LYS A 173 8.16 1.02 9.68
CA LYS A 173 8.15 1.94 8.54
C LYS A 173 9.45 2.74 8.44
N LYS A 174 10.02 3.19 9.58
CA LYS A 174 11.33 3.85 9.62
C LYS A 174 12.46 2.95 9.09
N PHE A 175 12.46 1.65 9.42
CA PHE A 175 13.46 0.72 8.88
C PHE A 175 13.30 0.52 7.36
N ILE A 176 12.10 0.62 6.82
CA ILE A 176 11.87 0.58 5.37
C ILE A 176 12.37 1.86 4.70
N LEU A 177 12.04 3.02 5.27
CA LEU A 177 12.42 4.33 4.73
C LEU A 177 13.94 4.56 4.70
N ASN A 178 14.66 4.07 5.69
CA ASN A 178 16.14 4.18 5.74
C ASN A 178 16.85 3.01 5.01
N GLY A 179 16.09 2.12 4.35
CA GLY A 179 16.65 1.00 3.59
C GLY A 179 17.15 -0.18 4.41
N SER A 180 17.01 -0.16 5.76
CA SER A 180 17.44 -1.27 6.63
C SER A 180 16.56 -2.52 6.47
N LEU A 181 15.30 -2.35 6.02
CA LEU A 181 14.38 -3.43 5.68
C LEU A 181 13.87 -3.26 4.25
N THR A 182 13.87 -4.35 3.49
CA THR A 182 13.23 -4.37 2.16
C THR A 182 11.73 -4.66 2.28
N LEU A 183 10.97 -4.36 1.23
CA LEU A 183 9.55 -4.74 1.15
C LEU A 183 9.32 -6.25 1.31
N GLY A 184 10.27 -7.08 0.85
CA GLY A 184 10.22 -8.53 1.05
C GLY A 184 10.24 -8.93 2.52
N HIS A 185 11.07 -8.27 3.34
CA HIS A 185 11.11 -8.49 4.79
C HIS A 185 9.87 -7.95 5.50
N ALA A 186 9.27 -6.88 4.99
CA ALA A 186 8.11 -6.24 5.61
C ALA A 186 6.80 -7.04 5.45
N ARG A 187 6.64 -7.77 4.32
CA ARG A 187 5.42 -8.54 4.03
C ARG A 187 5.04 -9.56 5.10
N PRO A 188 5.93 -10.47 5.54
CA PRO A 188 5.61 -11.45 6.57
C PRO A 188 5.36 -10.83 7.95
N LEU A 189 5.85 -9.61 8.22
CA LEU A 189 5.64 -8.89 9.47
C LEU A 189 4.22 -8.34 9.62
N VAL A 190 3.47 -8.21 8.52
CA VAL A 190 2.08 -7.72 8.56
C VAL A 190 1.19 -8.72 9.30
N GLY A 191 0.60 -8.27 10.41
CA GLY A 191 -0.24 -9.10 11.28
C GLY A 191 0.55 -10.07 12.17
N TYR A 192 1.89 -9.96 12.21
CA TYR A 192 2.71 -10.73 13.14
C TYR A 192 2.71 -10.09 14.53
N ILE A 193 2.45 -10.87 15.59
CA ILE A 193 2.25 -10.35 16.97
C ILE A 193 3.50 -9.61 17.47
N ASN A 194 4.69 -10.14 17.19
CA ASN A 194 5.96 -9.58 17.65
C ASN A 194 6.72 -8.89 16.51
N ALA A 195 6.00 -8.22 15.58
CA ALA A 195 6.59 -7.62 14.38
C ALA A 195 7.77 -6.69 14.66
N ILE A 196 7.69 -5.84 15.68
CA ILE A 196 8.77 -4.90 16.03
C ILE A 196 10.03 -5.63 16.50
N SER A 197 9.87 -6.62 17.38
CA SER A 197 10.99 -7.42 17.90
C SER A 197 11.69 -8.18 16.77
N LEU A 198 10.89 -8.81 15.89
CA LEU A 198 11.43 -9.54 14.73
C LEU A 198 12.09 -8.59 13.73
N ALA A 199 11.52 -7.40 13.48
CA ALA A 199 12.13 -6.39 12.62
C ALA A 199 13.51 -5.94 13.13
N LYS A 200 13.67 -5.68 14.43
CA LYS A 200 14.96 -5.36 15.05
C LYS A 200 15.97 -6.48 14.89
N ARG A 201 15.50 -7.72 15.05
CA ARG A 201 16.34 -8.91 14.88
C ARG A 201 16.78 -9.08 13.42
N ILE A 202 15.89 -8.86 12.43
CA ILE A 202 16.22 -8.91 11.01
C ILE A 202 17.34 -7.91 10.69
N VAL A 203 17.21 -6.66 11.18
CA VAL A 203 18.21 -5.61 10.95
C VAL A 203 19.54 -5.94 11.62
N LYS A 204 19.53 -6.48 12.85
CA LYS A 204 20.73 -6.83 13.60
C LYS A 204 21.48 -8.02 13.05
N GLU A 205 20.75 -9.07 12.66
CA GLU A 205 21.31 -10.37 12.24
C GLU A 205 21.44 -10.50 10.71
N GLY A 206 20.89 -9.57 9.94
CA GLY A 206 20.92 -9.62 8.47
C GLY A 206 20.15 -10.82 7.90
N LEU A 207 19.00 -11.18 8.50
CA LEU A 207 18.22 -12.34 8.09
C LEU A 207 17.70 -12.18 6.66
N THR A 208 17.69 -13.28 5.91
CA THR A 208 17.12 -13.29 4.55
C THR A 208 15.59 -13.32 4.58
N VAL A 209 14.94 -12.82 3.52
CA VAL A 209 13.47 -12.83 3.38
C VAL A 209 12.89 -14.23 3.61
N ARG A 210 13.48 -15.27 2.99
CA ARG A 210 13.03 -16.65 3.15
C ARG A 210 13.12 -17.16 4.58
N HIS A 211 14.13 -16.71 5.33
CA HIS A 211 14.29 -17.08 6.75
C HIS A 211 13.18 -16.44 7.59
N VAL A 212 12.88 -15.17 7.33
CA VAL A 212 11.80 -14.42 8.01
C VAL A 212 10.43 -15.03 7.72
N GLU A 213 10.16 -15.42 6.47
CA GLU A 213 8.92 -16.12 6.07
C GLU A 213 8.74 -17.41 6.89
N LYS A 214 9.77 -18.26 6.95
CA LYS A 214 9.75 -19.51 7.73
C LYS A 214 9.52 -19.26 9.23
N LEU A 215 10.16 -18.25 9.82
CA LEU A 215 9.95 -17.91 11.23
C LEU A 215 8.50 -17.48 11.48
N CYS A 216 7.95 -16.64 10.61
CA CYS A 216 6.55 -16.20 10.75
C CYS A 216 5.55 -17.33 10.54
N GLU A 217 5.83 -18.29 9.66
CA GLU A 217 5.00 -19.49 9.43
C GLU A 217 5.03 -20.42 10.64
N SER A 218 6.23 -20.79 11.12
CA SER A 218 6.37 -21.69 12.28
C SER A 218 5.71 -21.12 13.54
N ASP A 219 5.78 -19.82 13.75
CA ASP A 219 5.11 -19.19 14.90
C ASP A 219 3.60 -19.13 14.74
N LYS A 220 3.08 -19.02 13.51
CA LYS A 220 1.64 -19.12 13.23
C LYS A 220 1.10 -20.51 13.53
N GLU A 221 1.83 -21.55 13.11
CA GLU A 221 1.47 -22.94 13.40
C GLU A 221 1.51 -23.23 14.89
N ASN A 222 2.53 -22.75 15.61
CA ASN A 222 2.63 -22.90 17.07
C ASN A 222 1.51 -22.15 17.79
N ASN A 223 1.18 -20.93 17.39
CA ASN A 223 0.07 -20.16 17.95
C ASN A 223 -1.30 -20.76 17.60
N PHE A 224 -1.47 -21.34 16.43
CA PHE A 224 -2.68 -22.07 16.05
C PHE A 224 -2.86 -23.31 16.93
N ASN A 225 -1.78 -24.07 17.15
CA ASN A 225 -1.78 -25.22 18.05
C ASN A 225 -2.01 -24.83 19.53
N LEU A 226 -1.56 -23.65 19.96
CA LEU A 226 -1.83 -23.13 21.29
C LEU A 226 -3.29 -22.65 21.45
N LYS A 227 -3.86 -22.01 20.40
CA LYS A 227 -5.28 -21.62 20.40
C LYS A 227 -6.25 -22.80 20.42
N ILE A 228 -5.87 -23.92 19.79
CA ILE A 228 -6.64 -25.17 19.87
C ILE A 228 -6.60 -25.73 21.30
N LYS A 229 -5.53 -25.45 22.07
CA LYS A 229 -5.41 -25.87 23.48
C LYS A 229 -6.22 -25.02 24.47
N THR A 230 -6.68 -23.84 24.09
CA THR A 230 -7.40 -22.89 24.98
C THR A 230 -8.89 -22.74 24.70
N THR A 231 -9.49 -23.49 23.78
CA THR A 231 -10.93 -23.71 23.82
C THR A 231 -11.21 -24.51 25.07
N GLU A 232 -12.01 -23.94 25.97
CA GLU A 232 -12.49 -24.58 27.21
C GLU A 232 -12.90 -26.03 26.91
N LYS A 233 -12.04 -26.98 27.30
CA LYS A 233 -12.41 -28.37 27.24
C LYS A 233 -13.48 -28.57 28.30
N ASP A 234 -14.58 -29.17 27.90
CA ASP A 234 -15.62 -29.57 28.81
C ASP A 234 -14.98 -30.39 29.96
N ALA A 235 -15.35 -30.11 31.19
CA ALA A 235 -14.76 -30.76 32.37
C ALA A 235 -14.82 -32.28 32.24
N ASP A 236 -15.91 -32.79 31.66
CA ASP A 236 -16.14 -34.22 31.42
C ASP A 236 -15.14 -34.78 30.39
N THR A 237 -14.86 -34.08 29.32
CA THR A 237 -13.84 -34.48 28.30
C THR A 237 -12.43 -34.53 28.89
N SER A 238 -12.11 -33.60 29.80
CA SER A 238 -10.79 -33.56 30.46
C SER A 238 -10.63 -34.71 31.48
N LEU A 239 -11.70 -35.11 32.17
CA LEU A 239 -11.71 -36.27 33.06
C LEU A 239 -11.55 -37.57 32.26
N LEU A 240 -12.26 -37.71 31.15
CA LEU A 240 -12.19 -38.85 30.25
C LEU A 240 -10.78 -39.02 29.66
N GLU A 241 -10.12 -37.92 29.25
CA GLU A 241 -8.73 -37.94 28.76
C GLU A 241 -7.77 -38.49 29.83
N LYS A 242 -7.90 -38.04 31.07
CA LYS A 242 -7.06 -38.50 32.17
C LYS A 242 -7.29 -39.99 32.47
N GLU A 243 -8.53 -40.41 32.53
CA GLU A 243 -8.87 -41.80 32.79
C GLU A 243 -8.35 -42.74 31.71
N LEU A 244 -8.58 -42.39 30.44
CA LEU A 244 -8.10 -43.18 29.29
C LEU A 244 -6.57 -43.16 29.17
N SER A 245 -5.92 -42.03 29.47
CA SER A 245 -4.45 -41.95 29.46
C SER A 245 -3.83 -42.82 30.53
N LEU A 246 -4.45 -42.91 31.72
CA LEU A 246 -4.01 -43.80 32.81
C LEU A 246 -4.20 -45.27 32.45
N LYS A 247 -5.35 -45.65 31.89
CA LYS A 247 -5.62 -47.03 31.46
C LYS A 247 -4.68 -47.50 30.33
N LEU A 248 -4.39 -46.64 29.38
CA LEU A 248 -3.52 -46.99 28.24
C LEU A 248 -2.02 -46.90 28.57
N GLY A 249 -1.65 -46.12 29.60
CA GLY A 249 -0.27 -45.80 29.91
C GLY A 249 0.39 -44.91 28.85
N MET A 250 -0.43 -44.16 28.08
CA MET A 250 -0.01 -43.31 26.95
C MET A 250 -0.80 -42.02 26.94
N LYS A 251 -0.22 -40.95 26.40
CA LYS A 251 -0.89 -39.67 26.31
C LYS A 251 -1.98 -39.70 25.27
N LEU A 252 -3.22 -39.47 25.70
CA LEU A 252 -4.40 -39.42 24.85
C LEU A 252 -4.99 -38.00 24.91
N LEU A 253 -5.36 -37.45 23.75
CA LEU A 253 -6.00 -36.16 23.62
C LEU A 253 -7.31 -36.32 22.85
N ILE A 254 -8.40 -35.80 23.40
CA ILE A 254 -9.72 -35.77 22.77
C ILE A 254 -10.02 -34.31 22.38
N ASN A 255 -10.27 -34.08 21.11
CA ASN A 255 -10.76 -32.79 20.62
C ASN A 255 -12.20 -33.03 20.14
N ASP A 256 -13.14 -32.57 20.92
CA ASP A 256 -14.57 -32.61 20.58
C ASP A 256 -15.08 -31.20 20.30
N LYS A 257 -15.88 -31.04 19.23
CA LYS A 257 -16.53 -29.80 18.86
C LYS A 257 -17.87 -30.12 18.19
N ASN A 258 -18.97 -29.80 18.86
CA ASN A 258 -20.34 -30.02 18.34
C ASN A 258 -20.58 -31.47 17.89
N ASN A 259 -20.29 -32.44 18.72
CA ASN A 259 -20.43 -33.90 18.46
C ASN A 259 -19.59 -34.42 17.30
N LYS A 260 -18.57 -33.71 16.90
CA LYS A 260 -17.55 -34.14 15.91
C LYS A 260 -16.19 -33.90 16.47
N GLY A 261 -15.31 -34.87 16.39
CA GLY A 261 -14.00 -34.73 16.99
C GLY A 261 -12.98 -35.73 16.47
N ASN A 262 -11.78 -35.63 17.03
CA ASN A 262 -10.72 -36.59 16.81
C ASN A 262 -10.09 -37.00 18.14
N ILE A 263 -9.61 -38.25 18.22
CA ILE A 263 -8.83 -38.78 19.33
C ILE A 263 -7.41 -38.99 18.83
N LYS A 264 -6.44 -38.37 19.52
CA LYS A 264 -5.01 -38.50 19.19
C LYS A 264 -4.32 -39.25 20.33
N ILE A 265 -3.67 -40.36 20.02
CA ILE A 265 -2.88 -41.17 20.95
C ILE A 265 -1.40 -41.03 20.56
N GLU A 266 -0.55 -40.56 21.49
CA GLU A 266 0.89 -40.42 21.26
C GLU A 266 1.62 -41.63 21.83
N TYR A 267 2.35 -42.39 20.99
CA TYR A 267 3.17 -43.51 21.38
C TYR A 267 4.67 -43.21 21.16
N LYS A 268 5.54 -43.84 21.98
CA LYS A 268 7.00 -43.61 21.97
C LYS A 268 7.81 -44.76 21.34
N ASN A 269 7.25 -45.97 21.25
CA ASN A 269 7.92 -47.14 20.73
C ASN A 269 6.96 -48.07 19.97
N ALA A 270 7.52 -49.08 19.29
CA ALA A 270 6.75 -50.03 18.50
C ALA A 270 5.76 -50.89 19.33
N ASP A 271 6.14 -51.26 20.55
CA ASP A 271 5.29 -52.05 21.46
C ASP A 271 4.02 -51.32 21.87
N GLN A 272 4.16 -49.99 22.13
CA GLN A 272 2.99 -49.14 22.44
C GLN A 272 2.09 -49.00 21.21
N ARG A 273 2.64 -48.90 20.00
CA ARG A 273 1.85 -48.88 18.78
C ARG A 273 1.05 -50.16 18.61
N GLU A 274 1.70 -51.32 18.82
CA GLU A 274 1.08 -52.63 18.67
C GLU A 274 -0.05 -52.85 19.70
N LYS A 275 0.17 -52.40 20.93
CA LYS A 275 -0.86 -52.39 21.97
C LYS A 275 -2.09 -51.55 21.57
N ILE A 276 -1.91 -50.39 20.96
CA ILE A 276 -3.02 -49.56 20.45
C ILE A 276 -3.76 -50.32 19.35
N ILE A 277 -3.05 -50.93 18.42
CA ILE A 277 -3.64 -51.66 17.29
C ILE A 277 -4.50 -52.83 17.80
N ASN A 278 -3.99 -53.58 18.77
CA ASN A 278 -4.71 -54.73 19.35
C ASN A 278 -6.00 -54.25 20.05
N ILE A 279 -5.94 -53.20 20.86
CA ILE A 279 -7.14 -52.62 21.50
C ILE A 279 -8.16 -52.16 20.43
N LEU A 280 -7.72 -51.60 19.33
CA LEU A 280 -8.62 -51.13 18.25
C LEU A 280 -9.19 -52.30 17.43
N LYS A 281 -8.52 -53.48 17.42
CA LYS A 281 -9.02 -54.68 16.78
C LYS A 281 -9.98 -55.47 17.65
N GLY A 282 -10.05 -55.16 18.98
CA GLY A 282 -10.92 -55.83 19.93
C GLY A 282 -10.33 -57.12 20.51
N ASP A 283 -9.00 -57.24 20.44
CA ASP A 283 -8.25 -58.36 21.07
C ASP A 283 -7.76 -58.00 22.46
#